data_7de74df64daabbbc650217c3233d0ade
#
_entry.id   7de74df64daabbbc650217c3233d0ade
#
_cell.length_a   1.000
_cell.length_b   1.000
_cell.length_c   1.000
_cell.angle_alpha   90.00
_cell.angle_beta   90.00
_cell.angle_gamma   90.00
#
_symmetry.space_group_name_H-M   'P 1'
#
loop_
_entity.id
_entity.type
_entity.pdbx_description
1 polymer ?
#
loop_
_entity_poly.entity_id
_entity_poly.type
_entity_poly.pdbx_seq_one_letter_code
_entity_poly.pdbx_strand_id
1 'polypeptide(L)'
;MNAVVVGVILMLALTLVRVNVIVAMTLSALVAGLTAGLGIKESLDAFNSGLSAGAEIALSYAMLGAFAVAISKSGLTRILADKLLAKVDARGQGSQTLLSYFILMIILTCAISSQNLVPVHIAFIPILIPPLLVVFNKLKLDRRAIACILTFGLASSYMVLPYGFGGIYLYSILHKNLVDNGLQIVNTSVPVAMIIPALGMFIGLLIAVFFTYKKQRTYKSITVTNQSNHEPIKNPKKVMLVGSFAVITSLIAQNISGSMILGGLVGVMIFSLFGIVKWEENGDVFSKGVAMMAMIGFIMISAQGFASVMQATGDIQSLVNSGASLFDGNKPIAAAVILLVGLLITMGIGSSFSTVPIIATLFVPLCLELGFSVMATAALVGTAGALGDAGSPASDSTLGPTSGLNADGQHDHIWDSVVPTFIHFNIPLLIFGWIAAMVL
;
A
#
# COMPACT_ATOMS: atom_id res chain seq x y z
N MET A 1 -11.10 20.13 21.17
CA MET A 1 -11.29 19.07 20.14
C MET A 1 -9.92 18.47 19.88
N ASN A 2 -9.83 17.14 19.76
CA ASN A 2 -8.54 16.50 19.48
C ASN A 2 -8.10 16.77 18.04
N ALA A 3 -6.91 17.32 17.86
CA ALA A 3 -6.40 17.77 16.57
C ALA A 3 -6.18 16.62 15.57
N VAL A 4 -5.81 15.43 16.06
CA VAL A 4 -5.65 14.22 15.21
C VAL A 4 -7.00 13.84 14.60
N VAL A 5 -8.06 13.81 15.40
CA VAL A 5 -9.41 13.49 14.93
C VAL A 5 -9.89 14.52 13.91
N VAL A 6 -9.69 15.80 14.19
CA VAL A 6 -10.05 16.89 13.26
C VAL A 6 -9.29 16.77 11.95
N GLY A 7 -7.98 16.58 12.01
CA GLY A 7 -7.14 16.45 10.83
C GLY A 7 -7.52 15.25 9.95
N VAL A 8 -7.71 14.07 10.54
CA VAL A 8 -8.08 12.85 9.80
C VAL A 8 -9.48 12.96 9.21
N ILE A 9 -10.47 13.41 9.97
CA ILE A 9 -11.86 13.57 9.48
C ILE A 9 -11.90 14.60 8.34
N LEU A 10 -11.22 15.74 8.50
CA LEU A 10 -11.18 16.77 7.45
C LEU A 10 -10.50 16.25 6.18
N MET A 11 -9.36 15.54 6.30
CA MET A 11 -8.68 14.92 5.17
C MET A 11 -9.62 13.97 4.42
N LEU A 12 -10.31 13.08 5.14
CA LEU A 12 -11.25 12.15 4.55
C LEU A 12 -12.43 12.86 3.88
N ALA A 13 -13.03 13.81 4.57
CA ALA A 13 -14.15 14.59 4.03
C ALA A 13 -13.77 15.30 2.72
N LEU A 14 -12.63 16.00 2.71
CA LEU A 14 -12.15 16.70 1.52
C LEU A 14 -11.85 15.73 0.37
N THR A 15 -11.21 14.59 0.64
CA THR A 15 -10.90 13.60 -0.41
C THR A 15 -12.15 12.94 -0.97
N LEU A 16 -13.15 12.66 -0.14
CA LEU A 16 -14.43 12.09 -0.57
C LEU A 16 -15.26 13.06 -1.43
N VAL A 17 -15.18 14.37 -1.16
CA VAL A 17 -15.80 15.39 -2.05
C VAL A 17 -14.90 15.78 -3.25
N ARG A 18 -13.89 14.94 -3.54
CA ARG A 18 -13.00 15.05 -4.71
C ARG A 18 -12.05 16.25 -4.70
N VAL A 19 -11.75 16.81 -3.54
CA VAL A 19 -10.60 17.73 -3.42
C VAL A 19 -9.32 16.95 -3.68
N ASN A 20 -8.37 17.56 -4.38
CA ASN A 20 -7.06 16.92 -4.64
C ASN A 20 -6.43 16.46 -3.32
N VAL A 21 -5.94 15.22 -3.29
CA VAL A 21 -5.42 14.56 -2.07
C VAL A 21 -4.28 15.35 -1.43
N ILE A 22 -3.37 15.93 -2.23
CA ILE A 22 -2.26 16.75 -1.74
C ILE A 22 -2.79 17.99 -1.01
N VAL A 23 -3.76 18.67 -1.63
CA VAL A 23 -4.40 19.86 -1.04
C VAL A 23 -5.16 19.47 0.24
N ALA A 24 -5.91 18.37 0.19
CA ALA A 24 -6.67 17.87 1.34
C ALA A 24 -5.74 17.59 2.53
N MET A 25 -4.63 16.89 2.32
CA MET A 25 -3.64 16.58 3.36
C MET A 25 -3.00 17.85 3.92
N THR A 26 -2.57 18.76 3.05
CA THR A 26 -1.90 20.00 3.47
C THR A 26 -2.84 20.90 4.28
N LEU A 27 -4.07 21.11 3.81
CA LEU A 27 -5.07 21.90 4.54
C LEU A 27 -5.43 21.24 5.87
N SER A 28 -5.64 19.95 5.88
CA SER A 28 -5.99 19.21 7.09
C SER A 28 -4.86 19.21 8.13
N ALA A 29 -3.61 19.14 7.69
CA ALA A 29 -2.45 19.28 8.56
C ALA A 29 -2.41 20.67 9.24
N LEU A 30 -2.60 21.74 8.47
CA LEU A 30 -2.63 23.10 9.01
C LEU A 30 -3.79 23.30 9.99
N VAL A 31 -4.99 22.83 9.63
CA VAL A 31 -6.16 22.93 10.53
C VAL A 31 -5.93 22.13 11.82
N ALA A 32 -5.34 20.94 11.72
CA ALA A 32 -5.00 20.14 12.90
C ALA A 32 -3.97 20.85 13.78
N GLY A 33 -2.89 21.37 13.20
CA GLY A 33 -1.89 22.14 13.95
C GLY A 33 -2.50 23.33 14.69
N LEU A 34 -3.34 24.13 13.99
CA LEU A 34 -4.05 25.26 14.62
C LEU A 34 -5.03 24.80 15.73
N THR A 35 -5.70 23.66 15.54
CA THR A 35 -6.61 23.09 16.54
C THR A 35 -5.86 22.67 17.81
N ALA A 36 -4.63 22.19 17.66
CA ALA A 36 -3.74 21.87 18.79
C ALA A 36 -3.14 23.10 19.48
N GLY A 37 -3.35 24.30 18.94
CA GLY A 37 -2.77 25.54 19.46
C GLY A 37 -1.39 25.86 18.90
N LEU A 38 -0.90 25.12 17.91
CA LEU A 38 0.29 25.49 17.16
C LEU A 38 0.01 26.73 16.31
N GLY A 39 0.99 27.63 16.19
CA GLY A 39 0.92 28.73 15.25
C GLY A 39 0.99 28.24 13.80
N ILE A 40 0.58 29.09 12.83
CA ILE A 40 0.70 28.77 11.39
C ILE A 40 2.15 28.43 11.04
N LYS A 41 3.12 29.20 11.55
CA LYS A 41 4.54 28.96 11.30
C LYS A 41 4.99 27.61 11.85
N GLU A 42 4.66 27.30 13.09
CA GLU A 42 5.02 26.04 13.75
C GLU A 42 4.39 24.83 13.04
N SER A 43 3.14 24.95 12.60
CA SER A 43 2.46 23.92 11.79
C SER A 43 3.16 23.70 10.44
N LEU A 44 3.61 24.76 9.79
CA LEU A 44 4.36 24.68 8.53
C LEU A 44 5.77 24.11 8.76
N ASP A 45 6.44 24.48 9.84
CA ASP A 45 7.77 23.95 10.19
C ASP A 45 7.68 22.43 10.49
N ALA A 46 6.64 22.01 11.21
CA ALA A 46 6.36 20.60 11.45
C ALA A 46 6.05 19.85 10.13
N PHE A 47 5.24 20.43 9.26
CA PHE A 47 4.95 19.86 7.93
C PHE A 47 6.22 19.71 7.11
N ASN A 48 7.03 20.75 7.04
CA ASN A 48 8.29 20.76 6.29
C ASN A 48 9.31 19.75 6.81
N SER A 49 9.35 19.49 8.12
CA SER A 49 10.23 18.48 8.71
C SER A 49 9.96 17.06 8.20
N GLY A 50 8.70 16.75 7.83
CA GLY A 50 8.32 15.47 7.26
C GLY A 50 8.63 15.30 5.78
N LEU A 51 8.85 16.40 5.03
CA LEU A 51 8.99 16.33 3.57
C LEU A 51 10.18 15.50 3.10
N SER A 52 11.29 15.49 3.86
CA SER A 52 12.52 14.76 3.49
C SER A 52 12.30 13.26 3.34
N ALA A 53 11.55 12.63 4.26
CA ALA A 53 11.19 11.23 4.17
C ALA A 53 10.29 10.94 2.95
N GLY A 54 9.33 11.81 2.69
CA GLY A 54 8.48 11.72 1.52
C GLY A 54 9.22 11.91 0.20
N ALA A 55 10.25 12.77 0.18
CA ALA A 55 11.07 13.03 -1.01
C ALA A 55 11.90 11.80 -1.43
N GLU A 56 12.43 11.03 -0.48
CA GLU A 56 13.12 9.77 -0.76
C GLU A 56 12.19 8.76 -1.43
N ILE A 57 10.98 8.63 -0.92
CA ILE A 57 9.96 7.75 -1.50
C ILE A 57 9.58 8.23 -2.89
N ALA A 58 9.36 9.54 -3.08
CA ALA A 58 9.01 10.13 -4.38
C ALA A 58 10.10 9.89 -5.44
N LEU A 59 11.38 10.04 -5.07
CA LEU A 59 12.50 9.74 -5.97
C LEU A 59 12.57 8.24 -6.29
N SER A 60 12.28 7.37 -5.32
CA SER A 60 12.18 5.93 -5.54
C SER A 60 11.11 5.60 -6.60
N TYR A 61 9.93 6.19 -6.48
CA TYR A 61 8.86 6.03 -7.48
C TYR A 61 9.26 6.59 -8.86
N ALA A 62 9.94 7.73 -8.91
CA ALA A 62 10.41 8.29 -10.17
C ALA A 62 11.39 7.36 -10.89
N MET A 63 12.34 6.75 -10.16
CA MET A 63 13.30 5.79 -10.72
C MET A 63 12.64 4.50 -11.17
N LEU A 64 11.68 3.97 -10.39
CA LEU A 64 10.89 2.80 -10.77
C LEU A 64 9.97 3.11 -11.97
N GLY A 65 9.43 4.31 -12.04
CA GLY A 65 8.68 4.80 -13.19
C GLY A 65 9.52 4.85 -14.47
N ALA A 66 10.76 5.35 -14.38
CA ALA A 66 11.71 5.31 -15.48
C ALA A 66 12.01 3.88 -15.93
N PHE A 67 12.19 2.95 -14.99
CA PHE A 67 12.38 1.54 -15.29
C PHE A 67 11.14 0.92 -15.97
N ALA A 68 9.93 1.23 -15.50
CA ALA A 68 8.68 0.79 -16.12
C ALA A 68 8.53 1.31 -17.55
N VAL A 69 8.91 2.58 -17.82
CA VAL A 69 8.95 3.16 -19.17
C VAL A 69 10.00 2.46 -20.05
N ALA A 70 11.19 2.14 -19.53
CA ALA A 70 12.21 1.38 -20.25
C ALA A 70 11.71 -0.03 -20.62
N ILE A 71 11.04 -0.74 -19.71
CA ILE A 71 10.39 -2.02 -19.97
C ILE A 71 9.34 -1.89 -21.08
N SER A 72 8.48 -0.88 -20.99
CA SER A 72 7.46 -0.62 -22.02
C SER A 72 8.08 -0.34 -23.39
N LYS A 73 9.10 0.52 -23.44
CA LYS A 73 9.83 0.90 -24.67
C LYS A 73 10.59 -0.26 -25.28
N SER A 74 11.07 -1.19 -24.46
CA SER A 74 11.75 -2.41 -24.94
C SER A 74 10.86 -3.33 -25.77
N GLY A 75 9.55 -3.19 -25.65
CA GLY A 75 8.57 -4.10 -26.25
C GLY A 75 8.32 -5.39 -25.45
N LEU A 76 8.98 -5.56 -24.29
CA LEU A 76 8.79 -6.73 -23.43
C LEU A 76 7.32 -6.88 -23.03
N THR A 77 6.68 -5.80 -22.65
CA THR A 77 5.26 -5.74 -22.27
C THR A 77 4.35 -6.21 -23.39
N ARG A 78 4.66 -5.80 -24.64
CA ARG A 78 3.91 -6.21 -25.83
C ARG A 78 4.07 -7.72 -26.08
N ILE A 79 5.29 -8.25 -26.02
CA ILE A 79 5.54 -9.69 -26.19
C ILE A 79 4.76 -10.51 -25.15
N LEU A 80 4.76 -10.06 -23.89
CA LEU A 80 4.02 -10.73 -22.81
C LEU A 80 2.51 -10.62 -23.01
N ALA A 81 2.02 -9.43 -23.36
CA ALA A 81 0.60 -9.20 -23.63
C ALA A 81 0.13 -10.06 -24.83
N ASP A 82 0.87 -10.07 -25.95
CA ASP A 82 0.52 -10.87 -27.14
C ASP A 82 0.47 -12.37 -26.83
N LYS A 83 1.42 -12.89 -26.02
CA LYS A 83 1.41 -14.30 -25.59
C LYS A 83 0.21 -14.61 -24.67
N LEU A 84 -0.16 -13.70 -23.78
CA LEU A 84 -1.33 -13.87 -22.92
C LEU A 84 -2.62 -13.76 -23.72
N LEU A 85 -2.70 -12.78 -24.63
CA LEU A 85 -3.87 -12.58 -25.50
C LEU A 85 -4.10 -13.77 -26.43
N ALA A 86 -3.04 -14.33 -27.00
CA ALA A 86 -3.15 -15.55 -27.83
C ALA A 86 -3.76 -16.72 -27.02
N LYS A 87 -3.45 -16.84 -25.73
CA LYS A 87 -4.06 -17.84 -24.86
C LYS A 87 -5.54 -17.49 -24.51
N VAL A 88 -5.88 -16.19 -24.43
CA VAL A 88 -7.25 -15.74 -24.22
C VAL A 88 -8.12 -16.04 -25.44
N ASP A 89 -7.60 -15.75 -26.65
CA ASP A 89 -8.34 -15.93 -27.91
C ASP A 89 -8.51 -17.42 -28.29
N ALA A 90 -7.54 -18.26 -27.94
CA ALA A 90 -7.61 -19.72 -28.20
C ALA A 90 -8.63 -20.45 -27.30
N ARG A 91 -9.24 -19.79 -26.32
CA ARG A 91 -10.14 -20.40 -25.34
C ARG A 91 -11.51 -19.75 -25.44
N GLY A 92 -12.59 -20.57 -25.55
CA GLY A 92 -13.98 -20.11 -25.58
C GLY A 92 -14.42 -19.38 -24.28
N GLN A 93 -15.60 -18.76 -24.30
CA GLN A 93 -16.09 -17.85 -23.23
C GLN A 93 -16.04 -18.43 -21.79
N GLY A 94 -16.31 -19.72 -21.60
CA GLY A 94 -16.21 -20.35 -20.27
C GLY A 94 -14.78 -20.43 -19.73
N SER A 95 -13.79 -20.46 -20.61
CA SER A 95 -12.38 -20.50 -20.28
C SER A 95 -11.80 -19.12 -19.95
N GLN A 96 -12.46 -18.02 -20.37
CA GLN A 96 -12.02 -16.65 -20.04
C GLN A 96 -12.20 -16.34 -18.55
N THR A 97 -13.27 -16.83 -17.93
CA THR A 97 -13.49 -16.68 -16.49
C THR A 97 -12.40 -17.39 -15.67
N LEU A 98 -12.07 -18.64 -16.05
CA LEU A 98 -10.99 -19.39 -15.39
C LEU A 98 -9.63 -18.71 -15.57
N LEU A 99 -9.35 -18.18 -16.75
CA LEU A 99 -8.13 -17.44 -17.04
C LEU A 99 -8.07 -16.13 -16.21
N SER A 100 -9.18 -15.43 -16.04
CA SER A 100 -9.28 -14.25 -15.20
C SER A 100 -8.88 -14.56 -13.76
N TYR A 101 -9.46 -15.59 -13.15
CA TYR A 101 -9.09 -16.01 -11.80
C TYR A 101 -7.64 -16.49 -11.70
N PHE A 102 -7.13 -17.16 -12.72
CA PHE A 102 -5.72 -17.57 -12.77
C PHE A 102 -4.77 -16.36 -12.76
N ILE A 103 -5.08 -15.32 -13.54
CA ILE A 103 -4.31 -14.06 -13.55
C ILE A 103 -4.38 -13.37 -12.19
N LEU A 104 -5.57 -13.29 -11.60
CA LEU A 104 -5.76 -12.70 -10.27
C LEU A 104 -4.97 -13.45 -9.19
N MET A 105 -4.91 -14.79 -9.26
CA MET A 105 -4.10 -15.61 -8.36
C MET A 105 -2.60 -15.37 -8.55
N ILE A 106 -2.12 -15.20 -9.79
CA ILE A 106 -0.72 -14.85 -10.05
C ILE A 106 -0.39 -13.49 -9.42
N ILE A 107 -1.25 -12.48 -9.61
CA ILE A 107 -1.05 -11.14 -9.06
C ILE A 107 -1.01 -11.21 -7.53
N LEU A 108 -1.92 -11.96 -6.91
CA LEU A 108 -1.93 -12.18 -5.46
C LEU A 108 -0.62 -12.83 -4.98
N THR A 109 -0.18 -13.89 -5.67
CA THR A 109 1.09 -14.57 -5.33
C THR A 109 2.29 -13.63 -5.48
N CYS A 110 2.32 -12.80 -6.54
CA CYS A 110 3.37 -11.79 -6.72
C CYS A 110 3.34 -10.75 -5.59
N ALA A 111 2.15 -10.27 -5.19
CA ALA A 111 2.00 -9.31 -4.11
C ALA A 111 2.48 -9.87 -2.76
N ILE A 112 2.08 -11.09 -2.40
CA ILE A 112 2.55 -11.77 -1.19
C ILE A 112 4.07 -12.01 -1.24
N SER A 113 4.58 -12.47 -2.38
CA SER A 113 6.01 -12.75 -2.55
C SER A 113 6.86 -11.48 -2.44
N SER A 114 6.37 -10.35 -2.93
CA SER A 114 7.07 -9.06 -2.87
C SER A 114 7.23 -8.52 -1.46
N GLN A 115 6.42 -8.97 -0.53
CA GLN A 115 6.52 -8.61 0.88
C GLN A 115 7.42 -9.57 1.67
N ASN A 116 7.35 -10.87 1.38
CA ASN A 116 7.84 -11.86 2.31
C ASN A 116 9.00 -12.70 1.77
N LEU A 117 9.06 -12.97 0.45
CA LEU A 117 10.11 -13.80 -0.14
C LEU A 117 11.22 -12.96 -0.78
N VAL A 118 10.82 -11.96 -1.55
CA VAL A 118 11.75 -11.01 -2.19
C VAL A 118 11.30 -9.62 -1.76
N PRO A 119 11.80 -9.09 -0.64
CA PRO A 119 11.25 -7.90 0.01
C PRO A 119 11.51 -6.63 -0.80
N VAL A 120 10.84 -6.52 -1.92
CA VAL A 120 10.84 -5.35 -2.82
C VAL A 120 9.62 -4.47 -2.62
N HIS A 121 8.76 -4.87 -1.68
CA HIS A 121 7.56 -4.14 -1.29
C HIS A 121 6.71 -3.79 -2.51
N ILE A 122 6.29 -2.53 -2.63
CA ILE A 122 5.43 -2.03 -3.71
C ILE A 122 6.13 -1.86 -5.06
N ALA A 123 7.46 -1.97 -5.11
CA ALA A 123 8.25 -1.67 -6.32
C ALA A 123 7.89 -2.52 -7.54
N PHE A 124 7.35 -3.73 -7.34
CA PHE A 124 6.93 -4.60 -8.44
C PHE A 124 5.68 -4.07 -9.19
N ILE A 125 4.83 -3.28 -8.52
CA ILE A 125 3.52 -2.87 -9.05
C ILE A 125 3.67 -1.97 -10.28
N PRO A 126 4.43 -0.85 -10.23
CA PRO A 126 4.62 0.00 -11.41
C PRO A 126 5.37 -0.70 -12.55
N ILE A 127 6.04 -1.81 -12.27
CA ILE A 127 6.73 -2.63 -13.27
C ILE A 127 5.79 -3.64 -13.91
N LEU A 128 5.02 -4.36 -13.10
CA LEU A 128 4.22 -5.51 -13.55
C LEU A 128 2.81 -5.13 -14.02
N ILE A 129 2.15 -4.20 -13.34
CA ILE A 129 0.72 -3.95 -13.55
C ILE A 129 0.42 -3.15 -14.83
N PRO A 130 1.13 -2.05 -15.18
CA PRO A 130 0.82 -1.28 -16.37
C PRO A 130 0.79 -2.11 -17.66
N PRO A 131 1.75 -3.02 -17.91
CA PRO A 131 1.70 -3.91 -19.07
C PRO A 131 0.48 -4.80 -19.12
N LEU A 132 -0.03 -5.22 -17.96
CA LEU A 132 -1.19 -6.11 -17.86
C LEU A 132 -2.52 -5.38 -18.04
N LEU A 133 -2.56 -4.04 -18.03
CA LEU A 133 -3.80 -3.26 -18.22
C LEU A 133 -4.51 -3.61 -19.52
N VAL A 134 -3.77 -3.89 -20.60
CA VAL A 134 -4.35 -4.31 -21.88
C VAL A 134 -5.10 -5.64 -21.72
N VAL A 135 -4.52 -6.58 -20.98
CA VAL A 135 -5.14 -7.90 -20.71
C VAL A 135 -6.36 -7.72 -19.81
N PHE A 136 -6.27 -6.90 -18.75
CA PHE A 136 -7.38 -6.61 -17.84
C PHE A 136 -8.56 -5.97 -18.60
N ASN A 137 -8.28 -5.01 -19.49
CA ASN A 137 -9.28 -4.36 -20.32
C ASN A 137 -9.96 -5.34 -21.27
N LYS A 138 -9.19 -6.23 -21.93
CA LYS A 138 -9.76 -7.26 -22.82
C LYS A 138 -10.63 -8.27 -22.06
N LEU A 139 -10.22 -8.67 -20.86
CA LEU A 139 -10.99 -9.54 -19.98
C LEU A 139 -12.10 -8.79 -19.23
N LYS A 140 -12.21 -7.47 -19.42
CA LYS A 140 -13.17 -6.57 -18.73
C LYS A 140 -13.11 -6.71 -17.19
N LEU A 141 -11.93 -6.95 -16.64
CA LEU A 141 -11.75 -7.07 -15.20
C LEU A 141 -11.96 -5.73 -14.52
N ASP A 142 -12.69 -5.72 -13.42
CA ASP A 142 -12.81 -4.52 -12.59
C ASP A 142 -11.49 -4.28 -11.85
N ARG A 143 -10.84 -3.14 -12.10
CA ARG A 143 -9.54 -2.79 -11.49
C ARG A 143 -9.64 -2.62 -9.98
N ARG A 144 -10.82 -2.39 -9.42
CA ARG A 144 -11.06 -2.34 -7.97
C ARG A 144 -10.81 -3.69 -7.32
N ALA A 145 -11.20 -4.80 -7.98
CA ALA A 145 -10.85 -6.14 -7.52
C ALA A 145 -9.33 -6.35 -7.51
N ILE A 146 -8.64 -5.87 -8.55
CA ILE A 146 -7.17 -5.98 -8.63
C ILE A 146 -6.51 -5.12 -7.55
N ALA A 147 -7.01 -3.91 -7.29
CA ALA A 147 -6.54 -3.07 -6.20
C ALA A 147 -6.69 -3.78 -4.85
N CYS A 148 -7.85 -4.40 -4.57
CA CYS A 148 -8.03 -5.20 -3.36
C CYS A 148 -7.05 -6.37 -3.27
N ILE A 149 -6.81 -7.10 -4.37
CA ILE A 149 -5.84 -8.21 -4.40
C ILE A 149 -4.42 -7.74 -4.08
N LEU A 150 -3.99 -6.65 -4.70
CA LEU A 150 -2.67 -6.07 -4.46
C LEU A 150 -2.54 -5.60 -3.02
N THR A 151 -3.49 -4.81 -2.52
CA THR A 151 -3.50 -4.31 -1.14
C THR A 151 -3.55 -5.46 -0.13
N PHE A 152 -4.34 -6.51 -0.37
CA PHE A 152 -4.35 -7.70 0.48
C PHE A 152 -2.97 -8.38 0.54
N GLY A 153 -2.35 -8.59 -0.60
CA GLY A 153 -1.01 -9.19 -0.68
C GLY A 153 0.05 -8.35 0.02
N LEU A 154 -0.07 -7.02 -0.04
CA LEU A 154 0.83 -6.09 0.64
C LEU A 154 0.59 -6.04 2.15
N ALA A 155 -0.66 -5.89 2.60
CA ALA A 155 -0.99 -5.64 4.00
C ALA A 155 -1.19 -6.92 4.81
N SER A 156 -2.03 -7.85 4.36
CA SER A 156 -2.36 -9.05 5.14
C SER A 156 -1.16 -9.99 5.31
N SER A 157 -0.26 -10.05 4.32
CA SER A 157 0.86 -10.97 4.34
C SER A 157 1.89 -10.63 5.43
N TYR A 158 2.19 -9.34 5.66
CA TYR A 158 3.13 -8.97 6.71
C TYR A 158 2.55 -9.17 8.13
N MET A 159 1.23 -9.21 8.26
CA MET A 159 0.58 -9.43 9.56
C MET A 159 0.73 -10.87 10.08
N VAL A 160 0.99 -11.84 9.21
CA VAL A 160 0.98 -13.28 9.57
C VAL A 160 2.26 -14.00 9.19
N LEU A 161 2.86 -13.68 8.04
CA LEU A 161 4.03 -14.41 7.54
C LEU A 161 5.31 -13.84 8.16
N PRO A 162 6.06 -14.60 8.99
CA PRO A 162 7.20 -14.09 9.74
C PRO A 162 8.50 -14.05 8.95
N TYR A 163 8.43 -13.65 7.68
CA TYR A 163 9.58 -13.57 6.76
C TYR A 163 9.55 -12.22 6.02
N GLY A 164 10.72 -11.70 5.61
CA GLY A 164 10.83 -10.45 4.90
C GLY A 164 10.24 -9.27 5.69
N PHE A 165 9.40 -8.47 5.08
CA PHE A 165 8.69 -7.37 5.77
C PHE A 165 7.81 -7.87 6.91
N GLY A 166 7.20 -9.05 6.77
CA GLY A 166 6.43 -9.64 7.84
C GLY A 166 7.28 -9.99 9.06
N GLY A 167 8.50 -10.48 8.87
CA GLY A 167 9.45 -10.68 9.96
C GLY A 167 9.81 -9.38 10.67
N ILE A 168 10.02 -8.30 9.92
CA ILE A 168 10.28 -6.96 10.49
C ILE A 168 9.06 -6.48 11.29
N TYR A 169 7.86 -6.55 10.69
CA TYR A 169 6.64 -6.12 11.37
C TYR A 169 6.36 -6.93 12.64
N LEU A 170 6.33 -8.26 12.54
CA LEU A 170 5.92 -9.12 13.64
C LEU A 170 6.94 -9.19 14.77
N TYR A 171 8.25 -9.20 14.43
CA TYR A 171 9.30 -9.42 15.40
C TYR A 171 10.01 -8.14 15.83
N SER A 172 10.46 -7.33 14.86
CA SER A 172 11.25 -6.15 15.19
C SER A 172 10.39 -4.96 15.63
N ILE A 173 9.13 -4.91 15.20
CA ILE A 173 8.21 -3.81 15.54
C ILE A 173 7.17 -4.28 16.57
N LEU A 174 6.27 -5.18 16.20
CA LEU A 174 5.15 -5.53 17.08
C LEU A 174 5.65 -6.23 18.35
N HIS A 175 6.33 -7.38 18.24
CA HIS A 175 6.82 -8.12 19.40
C HIS A 175 7.70 -7.26 20.31
N LYS A 176 8.68 -6.56 19.71
CA LYS A 176 9.60 -5.71 20.47
C LYS A 176 8.84 -4.64 21.27
N ASN A 177 7.91 -3.92 20.65
CA ASN A 177 7.14 -2.89 21.35
C ASN A 177 6.15 -3.46 22.37
N LEU A 178 5.60 -4.65 22.14
CA LEU A 178 4.79 -5.35 23.16
C LEU A 178 5.61 -5.64 24.42
N VAL A 179 6.82 -6.20 24.25
CA VAL A 179 7.73 -6.55 25.36
C VAL A 179 8.26 -5.31 26.05
N ASP A 180 8.70 -4.31 25.31
CA ASP A 180 9.23 -3.04 25.83
C ASP A 180 8.19 -2.31 26.72
N ASN A 181 6.88 -2.55 26.47
CA ASN A 181 5.78 -2.00 27.25
C ASN A 181 5.19 -2.98 28.30
N GLY A 182 5.90 -4.06 28.60
CA GLY A 182 5.60 -4.92 29.74
C GLY A 182 4.82 -6.21 29.43
N LEU A 183 4.50 -6.51 28.17
CA LEU A 183 3.81 -7.74 27.80
C LEU A 183 4.81 -8.92 27.71
N GLN A 184 4.62 -9.92 28.54
CA GLN A 184 5.45 -11.14 28.49
C GLN A 184 4.91 -12.11 27.43
N ILE A 185 5.33 -11.94 26.17
CA ILE A 185 4.92 -12.77 25.05
C ILE A 185 6.11 -13.42 24.35
N VAL A 186 5.95 -14.68 23.97
CA VAL A 186 6.96 -15.39 23.17
C VAL A 186 6.87 -14.94 21.72
N ASN A 187 8.02 -14.77 21.09
CA ASN A 187 8.12 -14.26 19.71
C ASN A 187 7.23 -15.02 18.71
N THR A 188 7.25 -16.36 18.79
CA THR A 188 6.47 -17.26 17.92
C THR A 188 4.94 -17.13 18.12
N SER A 189 4.48 -16.57 19.23
CA SER A 189 3.05 -16.39 19.52
C SER A 189 2.44 -15.19 18.81
N VAL A 190 3.26 -14.19 18.44
CA VAL A 190 2.77 -12.96 17.79
C VAL A 190 2.13 -13.22 16.43
N PRO A 191 2.74 -13.98 15.49
CA PRO A 191 2.06 -14.36 14.26
C PRO A 191 0.75 -15.11 14.49
N VAL A 192 0.70 -15.97 15.50
CA VAL A 192 -0.50 -16.76 15.84
C VAL A 192 -1.63 -15.85 16.31
N ALA A 193 -1.33 -14.84 17.14
CA ALA A 193 -2.31 -13.86 17.59
C ALA A 193 -2.93 -13.08 16.43
N MET A 194 -2.17 -12.85 15.36
CA MET A 194 -2.61 -12.09 14.19
C MET A 194 -3.41 -12.92 13.16
N ILE A 195 -3.55 -14.24 13.33
CA ILE A 195 -4.28 -15.09 12.37
C ILE A 195 -5.75 -14.69 12.28
N ILE A 196 -6.43 -14.46 13.41
CA ILE A 196 -7.86 -14.11 13.40
C ILE A 196 -8.11 -12.77 12.68
N PRO A 197 -7.39 -11.67 12.98
CA PRO A 197 -7.49 -10.44 12.22
C PRO A 197 -7.23 -10.61 10.72
N ALA A 198 -6.17 -11.33 10.35
CA ALA A 198 -5.82 -11.58 8.95
C ALA A 198 -6.89 -12.41 8.22
N LEU A 199 -7.56 -13.36 8.92
CA LEU A 199 -8.69 -14.10 8.37
C LEU A 199 -9.84 -13.15 8.01
N GLY A 200 -10.06 -12.11 8.80
CA GLY A 200 -11.03 -11.06 8.47
C GLY A 200 -10.71 -10.38 7.14
N MET A 201 -9.45 -9.99 6.91
CA MET A 201 -9.02 -9.44 5.62
C MET A 201 -9.18 -10.43 4.47
N PHE A 202 -8.89 -11.72 4.70
CA PHE A 202 -9.08 -12.76 3.68
C PHE A 202 -10.55 -12.92 3.29
N ILE A 203 -11.46 -12.92 4.25
CA ILE A 203 -12.91 -12.93 3.98
C ILE A 203 -13.31 -11.68 3.20
N GLY A 204 -12.80 -10.51 3.58
CA GLY A 204 -13.00 -9.27 2.84
C GLY A 204 -12.51 -9.34 1.39
N LEU A 205 -11.35 -9.95 1.15
CA LEU A 205 -10.85 -10.21 -0.21
C LEU A 205 -11.81 -11.10 -1.01
N LEU A 206 -12.28 -12.20 -0.41
CA LEU A 206 -13.24 -13.08 -1.09
C LEU A 206 -14.54 -12.35 -1.44
N ILE A 207 -15.04 -11.50 -0.54
CA ILE A 207 -16.22 -10.67 -0.80
C ILE A 207 -15.93 -9.67 -1.94
N ALA A 208 -14.79 -9.00 -1.93
CA ALA A 208 -14.41 -8.04 -2.97
C ALA A 208 -14.37 -8.70 -4.36
N VAL A 209 -13.68 -9.84 -4.47
CA VAL A 209 -13.41 -10.49 -5.77
C VAL A 209 -14.62 -11.26 -6.30
N PHE A 210 -15.33 -12.02 -5.44
CA PHE A 210 -16.37 -12.92 -5.89
C PHE A 210 -17.79 -12.33 -5.84
N PHE A 211 -18.00 -11.25 -5.09
CA PHE A 211 -19.32 -10.64 -4.93
C PHE A 211 -19.35 -9.19 -5.38
N THR A 212 -18.55 -8.30 -4.77
CA THR A 212 -18.67 -6.84 -4.98
C THR A 212 -18.19 -6.42 -6.36
N TYR A 213 -17.01 -6.84 -6.79
CA TYR A 213 -16.37 -6.42 -8.04
C TYR A 213 -16.32 -7.54 -9.10
N LYS A 214 -17.23 -8.50 -9.00
CA LYS A 214 -17.38 -9.59 -9.99
C LYS A 214 -17.89 -9.11 -11.34
N LYS A 215 -18.65 -8.01 -11.37
CA LYS A 215 -19.24 -7.47 -12.61
C LYS A 215 -18.13 -6.93 -13.52
N GLN A 216 -18.28 -7.25 -14.82
CA GLN A 216 -17.37 -6.74 -15.83
C GLN A 216 -17.43 -5.21 -15.91
N ARG A 217 -16.27 -4.56 -16.00
CA ARG A 217 -16.14 -3.11 -16.20
C ARG A 217 -15.36 -2.85 -17.50
N THR A 218 -15.89 -1.99 -18.34
CA THR A 218 -15.24 -1.61 -19.58
C THR A 218 -14.42 -0.33 -19.37
N TYR A 219 -13.21 -0.32 -19.92
CA TYR A 219 -12.32 0.83 -19.93
C TYR A 219 -12.13 1.28 -21.37
N LYS A 220 -11.88 2.56 -21.58
CA LYS A 220 -11.55 3.08 -22.91
C LYS A 220 -10.30 2.36 -23.39
N SER A 221 -10.33 1.83 -24.61
CA SER A 221 -9.11 1.37 -25.24
C SER A 221 -8.24 2.60 -25.46
N ILE A 222 -7.31 2.84 -24.56
CA ILE A 222 -6.23 3.74 -24.87
C ILE A 222 -5.37 2.99 -25.85
N THR A 223 -5.44 3.36 -27.10
CA THR A 223 -4.28 3.26 -27.96
C THR A 223 -3.20 3.97 -27.15
N VAL A 224 -2.28 3.19 -26.53
CA VAL A 224 -1.09 3.78 -25.90
C VAL A 224 -0.54 4.68 -26.97
N THR A 225 -0.65 6.01 -26.75
CA THR A 225 -0.31 7.05 -27.72
C THR A 225 1.22 7.11 -27.84
N ASN A 226 1.77 6.04 -28.32
CA ASN A 226 3.08 5.82 -28.92
C ASN A 226 2.94 4.71 -29.95
N GLN A 227 1.81 4.68 -30.70
CA GLN A 227 1.77 4.12 -32.05
C GLN A 227 2.42 5.12 -33.02
N SER A 228 3.60 5.64 -32.65
CA SER A 228 4.57 6.00 -33.65
C SER A 228 5.12 4.70 -34.20
N ASN A 229 4.75 4.35 -35.43
CA ASN A 229 5.33 3.31 -36.27
C ASN A 229 5.78 2.06 -35.53
N HIS A 230 4.90 1.05 -35.46
CA HIS A 230 5.22 -0.27 -34.94
C HIS A 230 6.26 -0.93 -35.84
N GLU A 231 7.54 -0.55 -35.69
CA GLU A 231 8.60 -1.40 -36.18
C GLU A 231 8.46 -2.79 -35.54
N PRO A 232 8.51 -3.87 -36.33
CA PRO A 232 8.48 -5.20 -35.76
C PRO A 232 9.67 -5.35 -34.79
N ILE A 233 9.42 -5.92 -33.61
CA ILE A 233 10.48 -6.12 -32.64
C ILE A 233 11.55 -6.99 -33.26
N LYS A 234 12.70 -6.40 -33.60
CA LYS A 234 13.78 -7.03 -34.37
C LYS A 234 14.31 -8.33 -33.77
N ASN A 235 14.20 -8.51 -32.43
CA ASN A 235 14.71 -9.68 -31.71
C ASN A 235 13.92 -9.99 -30.43
N PRO A 236 12.73 -10.63 -30.53
CA PRO A 236 11.87 -10.87 -29.34
C PRO A 236 12.56 -11.70 -28.25
N LYS A 237 13.44 -12.64 -28.65
CA LYS A 237 14.21 -13.47 -27.71
C LYS A 237 15.23 -12.64 -26.93
N LYS A 238 15.95 -11.71 -27.57
CA LYS A 238 16.89 -10.79 -26.91
C LYS A 238 16.15 -9.89 -25.95
N VAL A 239 15.01 -9.31 -26.37
CA VAL A 239 14.19 -8.44 -25.50
C VAL A 239 13.70 -9.19 -24.26
N MET A 240 13.19 -10.41 -24.42
CA MET A 240 12.77 -11.24 -23.29
C MET A 240 13.93 -11.55 -22.34
N LEU A 241 15.09 -11.94 -22.86
CA LEU A 241 16.26 -12.31 -22.06
C LEU A 241 16.80 -11.10 -21.29
N VAL A 242 17.05 -9.99 -22.00
CA VAL A 242 17.53 -8.74 -21.37
C VAL A 242 16.51 -8.16 -20.41
N GLY A 243 15.22 -8.19 -20.77
CA GLY A 243 14.16 -7.70 -19.89
C GLY A 243 14.04 -8.52 -18.61
N SER A 244 14.08 -9.85 -18.70
CA SER A 244 14.09 -10.72 -17.53
C SER A 244 15.34 -10.50 -16.67
N PHE A 245 16.50 -10.38 -17.32
CA PHE A 245 17.76 -10.09 -16.63
C PHE A 245 17.73 -8.73 -15.93
N ALA A 246 17.20 -7.68 -16.58
CA ALA A 246 17.05 -6.35 -15.98
C ALA A 246 16.12 -6.37 -14.75
N VAL A 247 14.99 -7.06 -14.83
CA VAL A 247 14.06 -7.19 -13.71
C VAL A 247 14.73 -7.93 -12.55
N ILE A 248 15.33 -9.09 -12.80
CA ILE A 248 16.00 -9.88 -11.73
C ILE A 248 17.13 -9.10 -11.09
N THR A 249 17.97 -8.44 -11.87
CA THR A 249 19.12 -7.68 -11.36
C THR A 249 18.68 -6.44 -10.60
N SER A 250 17.62 -5.74 -11.07
CA SER A 250 16.97 -4.63 -10.36
C SER A 250 16.48 -5.06 -8.99
N LEU A 251 15.79 -6.20 -8.90
CA LEU A 251 15.28 -6.74 -7.63
C LEU A 251 16.43 -7.15 -6.69
N ILE A 252 17.48 -7.78 -7.22
CA ILE A 252 18.66 -8.15 -6.44
C ILE A 252 19.37 -6.88 -5.93
N ALA A 253 19.58 -5.88 -6.78
CA ALA A 253 20.22 -4.62 -6.40
C ALA A 253 19.42 -3.91 -5.29
N GLN A 254 18.11 -3.86 -5.41
CA GLN A 254 17.22 -3.31 -4.38
C GLN A 254 17.30 -4.09 -3.07
N ASN A 255 17.27 -5.42 -3.12
CA ASN A 255 17.30 -6.25 -1.92
C ASN A 255 18.63 -6.13 -1.16
N ILE A 256 19.77 -6.09 -1.88
CA ILE A 256 21.09 -5.97 -1.28
C ILE A 256 21.32 -4.57 -0.69
N SER A 257 20.87 -3.52 -1.40
CA SER A 257 21.11 -2.14 -1.00
C SER A 257 20.05 -1.57 -0.06
N GLY A 258 18.87 -2.19 0.03
CA GLY A 258 17.69 -1.61 0.68
C GLY A 258 17.11 -0.39 -0.06
N SER A 259 17.59 -0.08 -1.28
CA SER A 259 17.25 1.14 -2.01
C SER A 259 16.48 0.86 -3.30
N MET A 260 15.23 1.30 -3.36
CA MET A 260 14.40 1.27 -4.57
C MET A 260 14.98 2.17 -5.68
N ILE A 261 15.67 3.25 -5.31
CA ILE A 261 16.35 4.16 -6.24
C ILE A 261 17.39 3.38 -7.02
N LEU A 262 18.26 2.64 -6.30
CA LEU A 262 19.30 1.84 -6.96
C LEU A 262 18.72 0.71 -7.80
N GLY A 263 17.66 0.05 -7.33
CA GLY A 263 16.95 -0.96 -8.11
C GLY A 263 16.44 -0.42 -9.45
N GLY A 264 15.74 0.71 -9.42
CA GLY A 264 15.24 1.36 -10.64
C GLY A 264 16.36 1.79 -11.58
N LEU A 265 17.42 2.41 -11.05
CA LEU A 265 18.60 2.84 -11.82
C LEU A 265 19.26 1.66 -12.54
N VAL A 266 19.57 0.59 -11.81
CA VAL A 266 20.20 -0.63 -12.38
C VAL A 266 19.32 -1.21 -13.49
N GLY A 267 18.00 -1.27 -13.30
CA GLY A 267 17.06 -1.74 -14.31
C GLY A 267 17.12 -0.95 -15.60
N VAL A 268 17.11 0.39 -15.53
CA VAL A 268 17.23 1.29 -16.70
C VAL A 268 18.60 1.12 -17.37
N MET A 269 19.67 1.10 -16.57
CA MET A 269 21.04 0.96 -17.09
C MET A 269 21.24 -0.33 -17.87
N ILE A 270 20.67 -1.45 -17.44
CA ILE A 270 20.78 -2.73 -18.18
C ILE A 270 20.14 -2.62 -19.56
N PHE A 271 18.96 -2.01 -19.70
CA PHE A 271 18.35 -1.80 -21.01
C PHE A 271 19.21 -0.95 -21.93
N SER A 272 19.90 0.06 -21.37
CA SER A 272 20.79 0.94 -22.14
C SER A 272 22.10 0.25 -22.51
N LEU A 273 22.73 -0.50 -21.59
CA LEU A 273 23.97 -1.24 -21.85
C LEU A 273 23.81 -2.32 -22.92
N PHE A 274 22.67 -3.00 -22.95
CA PHE A 274 22.37 -4.00 -23.99
C PHE A 274 21.81 -3.40 -25.29
N GLY A 275 21.72 -2.06 -25.39
CA GLY A 275 21.31 -1.34 -26.59
C GLY A 275 19.84 -1.53 -26.96
N ILE A 276 18.98 -1.83 -25.98
CA ILE A 276 17.53 -1.91 -26.17
C ILE A 276 16.90 -0.50 -26.04
N VAL A 277 17.39 0.30 -25.11
CA VAL A 277 17.13 1.73 -25.00
C VAL A 277 18.41 2.46 -25.36
N LYS A 278 18.34 3.41 -26.28
CA LYS A 278 19.52 4.21 -26.68
C LYS A 278 19.89 5.18 -25.56
N TRP A 279 21.19 5.49 -25.44
CA TRP A 279 21.66 6.40 -24.39
C TRP A 279 21.03 7.80 -24.48
N GLU A 280 20.86 8.29 -25.69
CA GLU A 280 20.23 9.59 -25.96
C GLU A 280 18.75 9.65 -25.53
N GLU A 281 18.11 8.49 -25.41
CA GLU A 281 16.71 8.34 -25.04
C GLU A 281 16.50 8.23 -23.52
N ASN A 282 17.54 8.11 -22.71
CA ASN A 282 17.44 7.95 -21.26
C ASN A 282 16.79 9.16 -20.57
N GLY A 283 17.08 10.37 -21.08
CA GLY A 283 16.43 11.60 -20.60
C GLY A 283 14.90 11.56 -20.78
N ASP A 284 14.44 11.11 -21.95
CA ASP A 284 13.02 10.96 -22.26
C ASP A 284 12.37 9.83 -21.44
N VAL A 285 13.06 8.70 -21.26
CA VAL A 285 12.61 7.59 -20.42
C VAL A 285 12.42 8.05 -18.98
N PHE A 286 13.39 8.76 -18.43
CA PHE A 286 13.32 9.31 -17.08
C PHE A 286 12.19 10.34 -16.94
N SER A 287 12.09 11.30 -17.85
CA SER A 287 11.05 12.33 -17.81
C SER A 287 9.64 11.73 -17.87
N LYS A 288 9.42 10.74 -18.72
CA LYS A 288 8.14 10.02 -18.81
C LYS A 288 7.87 9.21 -17.54
N GLY A 289 8.89 8.57 -16.96
CA GLY A 289 8.79 7.85 -15.70
C GLY A 289 8.41 8.75 -14.54
N VAL A 290 9.07 9.91 -14.43
CA VAL A 290 8.71 10.96 -13.45
C VAL A 290 7.28 11.41 -13.66
N ALA A 291 6.88 11.77 -14.89
CA ALA A 291 5.51 12.22 -15.17
C ALA A 291 4.44 11.17 -14.77
N MET A 292 4.72 9.89 -15.01
CA MET A 292 3.81 8.80 -14.65
C MET A 292 3.64 8.67 -13.12
N MET A 293 4.70 8.91 -12.35
CA MET A 293 4.73 8.73 -10.90
C MET A 293 4.57 10.03 -10.10
N ALA A 294 4.55 11.19 -10.75
CA ALA A 294 4.60 12.49 -10.10
C ALA A 294 3.48 12.69 -9.06
N MET A 295 2.24 12.38 -9.44
CA MET A 295 1.10 12.55 -8.52
C MET A 295 1.29 11.72 -7.24
N ILE A 296 1.70 10.47 -7.38
CA ILE A 296 1.92 9.55 -6.25
C ILE A 296 3.09 10.03 -5.39
N GLY A 297 4.19 10.44 -6.03
CA GLY A 297 5.34 11.02 -5.33
C GLY A 297 4.95 12.24 -4.50
N PHE A 298 4.17 13.17 -5.05
CA PHE A 298 3.70 14.34 -4.30
C PHE A 298 2.70 14.00 -3.19
N ILE A 299 1.84 12.97 -3.39
CA ILE A 299 0.97 12.48 -2.31
C ILE A 299 1.83 11.94 -1.17
N MET A 300 2.88 11.15 -1.45
CA MET A 300 3.77 10.61 -0.43
C MET A 300 4.52 11.71 0.35
N ILE A 301 5.01 12.75 -0.34
CA ILE A 301 5.62 13.92 0.30
C ILE A 301 4.63 14.59 1.25
N SER A 302 3.40 14.86 0.78
CA SER A 302 2.37 15.51 1.58
C SER A 302 1.88 14.65 2.74
N ALA A 303 1.83 13.33 2.56
CA ALA A 303 1.46 12.37 3.60
C ALA A 303 2.47 12.38 4.76
N GLN A 304 3.77 12.41 4.47
CA GLN A 304 4.80 12.52 5.50
C GLN A 304 4.76 13.86 6.21
N GLY A 305 4.49 14.96 5.49
CA GLY A 305 4.26 16.28 6.09
C GLY A 305 3.04 16.27 7.02
N PHE A 306 1.92 15.69 6.58
CA PHE A 306 0.72 15.54 7.40
C PHE A 306 1.01 14.71 8.67
N ALA A 307 1.68 13.56 8.54
CA ALA A 307 2.04 12.72 9.68
C ALA A 307 2.92 13.45 10.70
N SER A 308 3.89 14.25 10.24
CA SER A 308 4.76 15.06 11.11
C SER A 308 3.98 16.10 11.90
N VAL A 309 2.99 16.76 11.29
CA VAL A 309 2.10 17.68 12.03
C VAL A 309 1.27 16.93 13.05
N MET A 310 0.69 15.76 12.68
CA MET A 310 -0.08 14.94 13.65
C MET A 310 0.76 14.60 14.88
N GLN A 311 2.03 14.23 14.69
CA GLN A 311 2.95 13.96 15.80
C GLN A 311 3.26 15.23 16.62
N ALA A 312 3.50 16.37 15.95
CA ALA A 312 3.82 17.64 16.58
C ALA A 312 2.66 18.21 17.43
N THR A 313 1.41 17.87 17.10
CA THR A 313 0.23 18.31 17.91
C THR A 313 0.29 17.79 19.35
N GLY A 314 0.95 16.66 19.62
CA GLY A 314 0.93 15.99 20.93
C GLY A 314 -0.42 15.36 21.30
N ASP A 315 -1.43 15.51 20.46
CA ASP A 315 -2.82 15.12 20.76
C ASP A 315 -3.09 13.61 20.58
N ILE A 316 -2.12 12.86 20.06
CA ILE A 316 -2.22 11.38 19.96
C ILE A 316 -2.41 10.80 21.38
N GLN A 317 -1.62 11.26 22.36
CA GLN A 317 -1.73 10.81 23.74
C GLN A 317 -3.11 11.16 24.35
N SER A 318 -3.60 12.38 24.10
CA SER A 318 -4.89 12.81 24.63
C SER A 318 -6.05 12.05 23.99
N LEU A 319 -5.93 11.65 22.72
CA LEU A 319 -6.91 10.82 22.02
C LEU A 319 -7.06 9.45 22.70
N VAL A 320 -5.94 8.82 23.00
CA VAL A 320 -5.95 7.51 23.68
C VAL A 320 -6.49 7.61 25.10
N ASN A 321 -6.06 8.61 25.87
CA ASN A 321 -6.55 8.81 27.24
C ASN A 321 -8.06 9.10 27.27
N SER A 322 -8.57 9.87 26.31
CA SER A 322 -10.01 10.13 26.18
C SER A 322 -10.78 8.86 25.78
N GLY A 323 -10.20 8.04 24.90
CA GLY A 323 -10.73 6.72 24.58
C GLY A 323 -10.82 5.84 25.84
N ALA A 324 -9.74 5.81 26.62
CA ALA A 324 -9.64 4.99 27.83
C ALA A 324 -10.76 5.29 28.86
N SER A 325 -11.18 6.52 28.95
CA SER A 325 -12.25 6.93 29.87
C SER A 325 -13.66 6.47 29.47
N LEU A 326 -13.83 5.95 28.25
CA LEU A 326 -15.16 5.59 27.70
C LEU A 326 -15.64 4.18 28.10
N PHE A 327 -14.77 3.31 28.62
CA PHE A 327 -15.13 1.89 28.75
C PHE A 327 -15.34 1.37 30.18
N ASP A 328 -15.14 2.17 31.21
CA ASP A 328 -15.51 1.84 32.61
C ASP A 328 -15.29 0.33 32.99
N GLY A 329 -14.13 -0.21 32.63
CA GLY A 329 -13.78 -1.62 32.87
C GLY A 329 -14.42 -2.66 31.94
N ASN A 330 -15.24 -2.25 30.96
CA ASN A 330 -15.90 -3.16 30.01
C ASN A 330 -14.97 -3.56 28.86
N LYS A 331 -14.40 -4.79 28.92
CA LYS A 331 -13.47 -5.31 27.88
C LYS A 331 -13.99 -5.23 26.44
N PRO A 332 -15.22 -5.64 26.10
CA PRO A 332 -15.76 -5.50 24.75
C PRO A 332 -15.76 -4.07 24.23
N ILE A 333 -16.12 -3.10 25.04
CA ILE A 333 -16.12 -1.68 24.68
C ILE A 333 -14.68 -1.19 24.56
N ALA A 334 -13.80 -1.56 25.48
CA ALA A 334 -12.38 -1.23 25.44
C ALA A 334 -11.72 -1.70 24.13
N ALA A 335 -11.93 -2.94 23.76
CA ALA A 335 -11.41 -3.49 22.50
C ALA A 335 -11.90 -2.71 21.28
N ALA A 336 -13.19 -2.37 21.22
CA ALA A 336 -13.74 -1.58 20.11
C ALA A 336 -13.14 -0.17 20.06
N VAL A 337 -13.00 0.50 21.20
CA VAL A 337 -12.40 1.85 21.29
C VAL A 337 -10.92 1.82 20.89
N ILE A 338 -10.14 0.85 21.39
CA ILE A 338 -8.72 0.68 21.02
C ILE A 338 -8.56 0.53 19.52
N LEU A 339 -9.39 -0.30 18.88
CA LEU A 339 -9.35 -0.51 17.42
C LEU A 339 -9.75 0.76 16.65
N LEU A 340 -10.78 1.48 17.10
CA LEU A 340 -11.21 2.74 16.46
C LEU A 340 -10.17 3.84 16.61
N VAL A 341 -9.57 3.97 17.80
CA VAL A 341 -8.48 4.93 18.01
C VAL A 341 -7.25 4.56 17.20
N GLY A 342 -6.89 3.27 17.16
CA GLY A 342 -5.81 2.77 16.29
C GLY A 342 -6.05 3.09 14.81
N LEU A 343 -7.29 2.87 14.33
CA LEU A 343 -7.69 3.23 12.97
C LEU A 343 -7.46 4.72 12.68
N LEU A 344 -7.92 5.61 13.56
CA LEU A 344 -7.76 7.06 13.39
C LEU A 344 -6.28 7.46 13.37
N ILE A 345 -5.47 6.92 14.29
CA ILE A 345 -4.04 7.22 14.36
C ILE A 345 -3.33 6.72 13.09
N THR A 346 -3.58 5.47 12.68
CA THR A 346 -2.91 4.88 11.51
C THR A 346 -3.35 5.56 10.21
N MET A 347 -4.61 5.96 10.08
CA MET A 347 -5.07 6.76 8.94
C MET A 347 -4.40 8.13 8.88
N GLY A 348 -4.06 8.72 10.04
CA GLY A 348 -3.32 9.98 10.14
C GLY A 348 -1.83 9.83 9.84
N ILE A 349 -1.21 8.73 10.26
CA ILE A 349 0.24 8.49 10.06
C ILE A 349 0.51 7.82 8.70
N GLY A 350 -0.44 7.03 8.18
CA GLY A 350 -0.33 6.35 6.88
C GLY A 350 0.57 5.12 6.87
N SER A 351 1.06 4.65 8.02
CA SER A 351 1.97 3.51 8.11
C SER A 351 1.80 2.71 9.40
N SER A 352 1.54 1.41 9.27
CA SER A 352 1.47 0.47 10.41
C SER A 352 2.81 0.39 11.18
N PHE A 353 3.92 0.46 10.47
CA PHE A 353 5.26 0.35 11.05
C PHE A 353 5.58 1.51 12.00
N SER A 354 5.11 2.71 11.67
CA SER A 354 5.28 3.91 12.49
C SER A 354 4.23 4.02 13.61
N THR A 355 3.05 3.43 13.41
CA THR A 355 1.93 3.54 14.36
C THR A 355 2.09 2.60 15.53
N VAL A 356 2.52 1.34 15.31
CA VAL A 356 2.64 0.33 16.39
C VAL A 356 3.50 0.78 17.56
N PRO A 357 4.70 1.36 17.39
CA PRO A 357 5.50 1.87 18.52
C PRO A 357 4.73 2.88 19.38
N ILE A 358 3.97 3.76 18.75
CA ILE A 358 3.22 4.82 19.44
C ILE A 358 2.07 4.22 20.23
N ILE A 359 1.25 3.37 19.59
CA ILE A 359 0.04 2.83 20.25
C ILE A 359 0.36 1.75 21.28
N ALA A 360 1.46 1.02 21.13
CA ALA A 360 1.85 -0.03 22.07
C ALA A 360 2.16 0.55 23.45
N THR A 361 2.80 1.73 23.52
CA THR A 361 3.11 2.41 24.80
C THR A 361 1.87 2.72 25.62
N LEU A 362 0.74 2.85 24.98
CA LEU A 362 -0.54 3.27 25.57
C LEU A 362 -1.47 2.07 25.78
N PHE A 363 -1.61 1.25 24.75
CA PHE A 363 -2.59 0.16 24.76
C PHE A 363 -2.11 -1.10 25.48
N VAL A 364 -0.79 -1.36 25.52
CA VAL A 364 -0.28 -2.55 26.24
C VAL A 364 -0.57 -2.43 27.75
N PRO A 365 -0.14 -1.35 28.45
CA PRO A 365 -0.46 -1.20 29.88
C PRO A 365 -1.97 -1.23 30.14
N LEU A 366 -2.74 -0.56 29.28
CA LEU A 366 -4.20 -0.50 29.39
C LEU A 366 -4.85 -1.89 29.24
N CYS A 367 -4.41 -2.70 28.28
CA CYS A 367 -4.91 -4.06 28.09
C CYS A 367 -4.57 -4.94 29.29
N LEU A 368 -3.37 -4.80 29.86
CA LEU A 368 -2.95 -5.53 31.05
C LEU A 368 -3.80 -5.15 32.27
N GLU A 369 -4.05 -3.86 32.46
CA GLU A 369 -4.89 -3.35 33.57
C GLU A 369 -6.34 -3.83 33.45
N LEU A 370 -6.89 -3.88 32.24
CA LEU A 370 -8.20 -4.43 31.95
C LEU A 370 -8.27 -5.97 32.01
N GLY A 371 -7.13 -6.65 32.19
CA GLY A 371 -7.05 -8.10 32.31
C GLY A 371 -7.28 -8.84 30.99
N PHE A 372 -6.92 -8.26 29.84
CA PHE A 372 -6.82 -9.02 28.58
C PHE A 372 -5.70 -10.04 28.68
N SER A 373 -5.88 -11.19 27.99
CA SER A 373 -4.81 -12.17 27.89
C SER A 373 -3.62 -11.61 27.09
N VAL A 374 -2.48 -12.26 27.19
CA VAL A 374 -1.28 -11.92 26.43
C VAL A 374 -1.53 -11.98 24.91
N MET A 375 -2.25 -13.02 24.46
CA MET A 375 -2.58 -13.21 23.05
C MET A 375 -3.61 -12.20 22.56
N ALA A 376 -4.65 -11.92 23.36
CA ALA A 376 -5.65 -10.90 23.06
C ALA A 376 -5.02 -9.50 22.95
N THR A 377 -4.12 -9.16 23.88
CA THR A 377 -3.37 -7.89 23.84
C THR A 377 -2.53 -7.77 22.57
N ALA A 378 -1.79 -8.83 22.22
CA ALA A 378 -0.97 -8.82 21.00
C ALA A 378 -1.83 -8.69 19.73
N ALA A 379 -2.94 -9.43 19.64
CA ALA A 379 -3.88 -9.32 18.53
C ALA A 379 -4.51 -7.93 18.43
N LEU A 380 -4.91 -7.35 19.56
CA LEU A 380 -5.56 -6.05 19.63
C LEU A 380 -4.62 -4.92 19.21
N VAL A 381 -3.42 -4.87 19.79
CA VAL A 381 -2.41 -3.85 19.46
C VAL A 381 -1.92 -3.99 18.02
N GLY A 382 -1.62 -5.22 17.59
CA GLY A 382 -1.21 -5.49 16.20
C GLY A 382 -2.31 -5.13 15.18
N THR A 383 -3.57 -5.44 15.48
CA THR A 383 -4.69 -5.06 14.61
C THR A 383 -4.91 -3.55 14.59
N ALA A 384 -4.86 -2.89 15.76
CA ALA A 384 -4.99 -1.44 15.86
C ALA A 384 -3.92 -0.71 15.03
N GLY A 385 -2.68 -1.24 15.02
CA GLY A 385 -1.60 -0.72 14.18
C GLY A 385 -1.78 -1.00 12.68
N ALA A 386 -2.41 -2.11 12.30
CA ALA A 386 -2.64 -2.47 10.90
C ALA A 386 -3.89 -1.79 10.31
N LEU A 387 -4.85 -1.43 11.15
CA LEU A 387 -6.05 -0.68 10.73
C LEU A 387 -5.66 0.66 10.11
N GLY A 388 -6.31 1.02 9.03
CA GLY A 388 -6.03 2.25 8.29
C GLY A 388 -4.96 2.11 7.21
N ASP A 389 -4.02 1.16 7.33
CA ASP A 389 -3.01 0.94 6.28
C ASP A 389 -3.68 0.50 4.96
N ALA A 390 -4.53 -0.50 5.00
CA ALA A 390 -5.27 -0.99 3.84
C ALA A 390 -6.49 -0.13 3.46
N GLY A 391 -6.43 1.18 3.59
CA GLY A 391 -7.59 2.04 3.25
C GLY A 391 -7.37 3.51 3.54
N SER A 392 -6.13 3.92 3.85
CA SER A 392 -5.76 5.33 3.96
C SER A 392 -5.40 5.90 2.59
N PRO A 393 -5.81 7.15 2.29
CA PRO A 393 -5.32 7.85 1.11
C PRO A 393 -3.81 8.09 1.09
N ALA A 394 -3.18 7.98 2.25
CA ALA A 394 -1.75 8.24 2.48
C ALA A 394 -0.89 6.97 2.54
N SER A 395 -1.51 5.78 2.51
CA SER A 395 -0.77 4.53 2.69
C SER A 395 -0.15 4.01 1.40
N ASP A 396 1.04 3.44 1.53
CA ASP A 396 1.73 2.68 0.47
C ASP A 396 0.88 1.52 -0.06
N SER A 397 0.09 0.88 0.82
CA SER A 397 -0.76 -0.25 0.47
C SER A 397 -1.93 0.12 -0.44
N THR A 398 -2.26 1.41 -0.59
CA THR A 398 -3.27 1.94 -1.52
C THR A 398 -2.64 2.71 -2.68
N LEU A 399 -1.59 3.48 -2.42
CA LEU A 399 -0.86 4.25 -3.43
C LEU A 399 -0.09 3.33 -4.39
N GLY A 400 0.52 2.25 -3.88
CA GLY A 400 1.18 1.24 -4.69
C GLY A 400 0.26 0.67 -5.77
N PRO A 401 -0.88 0.04 -5.43
CA PRO A 401 -1.87 -0.41 -6.40
C PRO A 401 -2.30 0.67 -7.39
N THR A 402 -2.57 1.88 -6.90
CA THR A 402 -2.94 3.01 -7.77
C THR A 402 -1.85 3.34 -8.78
N SER A 403 -0.56 3.28 -8.40
CA SER A 403 0.57 3.58 -9.29
C SER A 403 0.58 2.74 -10.56
N GLY A 404 0.28 1.46 -10.42
CA GLY A 404 0.20 0.55 -11.57
C GLY A 404 -1.12 0.63 -12.32
N LEU A 405 -2.24 0.67 -11.60
CA LEU A 405 -3.59 0.61 -12.18
C LEU A 405 -4.00 1.90 -12.86
N ASN A 406 -3.44 3.04 -12.46
CA ASN A 406 -3.71 4.35 -13.05
C ASN A 406 -2.71 4.77 -14.12
N ALA A 407 -1.84 3.89 -14.58
CA ALA A 407 -0.84 4.21 -15.59
C ALA A 407 -1.45 4.72 -16.93
N ASP A 408 -2.72 4.44 -17.18
CA ASP A 408 -3.48 4.90 -18.32
C ASP A 408 -4.53 5.99 -17.99
N GLY A 409 -4.52 6.54 -16.78
CA GLY A 409 -5.42 7.61 -16.33
C GLY A 409 -6.87 7.19 -16.08
N GLN A 410 -7.18 5.89 -15.98
CA GLN A 410 -8.55 5.38 -15.85
C GLN A 410 -8.85 4.70 -14.50
N HIS A 411 -8.05 5.00 -13.46
CA HIS A 411 -8.23 4.45 -12.13
C HIS A 411 -8.10 5.55 -11.08
N ASP A 412 -9.19 5.91 -10.44
CA ASP A 412 -9.20 6.95 -9.40
C ASP A 412 -8.64 6.41 -8.08
N HIS A 413 -7.68 7.15 -7.49
CA HIS A 413 -7.03 6.73 -6.26
C HIS A 413 -8.03 6.53 -5.10
N ILE A 414 -8.93 7.48 -4.90
CA ILE A 414 -9.87 7.43 -3.79
C ILE A 414 -10.99 6.42 -4.06
N TRP A 415 -11.65 6.53 -5.22
CA TRP A 415 -12.85 5.77 -5.50
C TRP A 415 -12.62 4.36 -6.03
N ASP A 416 -11.45 4.11 -6.63
CA ASP A 416 -11.14 2.80 -7.21
C ASP A 416 -10.06 2.02 -6.40
N SER A 417 -9.33 2.68 -5.46
CA SER A 417 -8.40 2.00 -4.52
C SER A 417 -8.82 2.17 -3.06
N VAL A 418 -8.82 3.41 -2.54
CA VAL A 418 -8.99 3.68 -1.09
C VAL A 418 -10.34 3.20 -0.56
N VAL A 419 -11.45 3.63 -1.17
CA VAL A 419 -12.80 3.25 -0.74
C VAL A 419 -13.02 1.73 -0.83
N PRO A 420 -12.69 1.05 -1.95
CA PRO A 420 -12.77 -0.39 -2.04
C PRO A 420 -11.99 -1.12 -0.95
N THR A 421 -10.74 -0.75 -0.72
CA THR A 421 -9.88 -1.43 0.26
C THR A 421 -10.29 -1.11 1.69
N PHE A 422 -10.74 0.11 1.97
CA PHE A 422 -11.28 0.47 3.27
C PHE A 422 -12.47 -0.42 3.66
N ILE A 423 -13.47 -0.52 2.78
CA ILE A 423 -14.69 -1.30 3.06
C ILE A 423 -14.36 -2.78 3.24
N HIS A 424 -13.51 -3.34 2.37
CA HIS A 424 -13.27 -4.78 2.34
C HIS A 424 -12.17 -5.24 3.31
N PHE A 425 -11.37 -4.32 3.89
CA PHE A 425 -10.29 -4.71 4.80
C PHE A 425 -10.42 -4.07 6.17
N ASN A 426 -10.66 -2.75 6.29
CA ASN A 426 -10.73 -2.12 7.61
C ASN A 426 -11.98 -2.54 8.38
N ILE A 427 -13.14 -2.69 7.72
CA ILE A 427 -14.36 -3.16 8.40
C ILE A 427 -14.18 -4.60 8.92
N PRO A 428 -13.73 -5.58 8.11
CA PRO A 428 -13.40 -6.90 8.60
C PRO A 428 -12.32 -6.91 9.68
N LEU A 429 -11.26 -6.09 9.55
CA LEU A 429 -10.23 -6.00 10.59
C LEU A 429 -10.77 -5.51 11.93
N LEU A 430 -11.67 -4.51 11.93
CA LEU A 430 -12.35 -4.07 13.14
C LEU A 430 -13.13 -5.21 13.80
N ILE A 431 -13.92 -5.94 13.00
CA ILE A 431 -14.76 -7.05 13.49
C ILE A 431 -13.88 -8.20 14.00
N PHE A 432 -12.93 -8.67 13.19
CA PHE A 432 -12.11 -9.83 13.53
C PHE A 432 -11.03 -9.51 14.55
N GLY A 433 -10.52 -8.27 14.61
CA GLY A 433 -9.66 -7.80 15.69
C GLY A 433 -10.40 -7.75 17.03
N TRP A 434 -11.66 -7.31 17.01
CA TRP A 434 -12.52 -7.35 18.19
C TRP A 434 -12.82 -8.80 18.63
N ILE A 435 -13.16 -9.69 17.68
CA ILE A 435 -13.36 -11.13 17.97
C ILE A 435 -12.08 -11.71 18.55
N ALA A 436 -10.91 -11.45 17.97
CA ALA A 436 -9.63 -11.95 18.49
C ALA A 436 -9.40 -11.51 19.94
N ALA A 437 -9.70 -10.24 20.26
CA ALA A 437 -9.59 -9.73 21.63
C ALA A 437 -10.53 -10.40 22.64
N MET A 438 -11.65 -10.97 22.17
CA MET A 438 -12.63 -11.65 23.05
C MET A 438 -12.38 -13.16 23.17
N VAL A 439 -11.75 -13.78 22.18
CA VAL A 439 -11.61 -15.25 22.10
C VAL A 439 -10.24 -15.73 22.55
N LEU A 440 -9.20 -14.93 22.34
CA LEU A 440 -7.82 -15.25 22.75
C LEU A 440 -7.58 -14.87 24.23
#